data_7574fa7b3f4377680fcbf30e7bc76e10
#
_entry.id   7574fa7b3f4377680fcbf30e7bc76e10
#
_cell.length_a   1.000
_cell.length_b   1.000
_cell.length_c   1.000
_cell.angle_alpha   90.00
_cell.angle_beta   90.00
_cell.angle_gamma   90.00
#
_symmetry.space_group_name_H-M   'P 1'
#
loop_
_entity.id
_entity.type
_entity.pdbx_description
1 polymer ?
#
loop_
_entity_poly.entity_id
_entity_poly.type
_entity_poly.pdbx_seq_one_letter_code
_entity_poly.pdbx_strand_id
1 'polypeptide(L)'
;MLLYKKPFLIIFFLISTNLFAEYEIEINFESGFEFKSQKLLFETLRKTNSKRKIEKVLISEDWIENYSIMQKPFQKKIFIRIKNREPILVLNDEFFYDKNLFRFEYDKSKKDIIFVSAPEDLAEDALQIISRCEASIKIKTIKYSHVTGWDIKTDKFLIRFGKHLTEKKFQNFEDTVNYLFEIGKNPSIIDIRYTDGAAIKYGK
;
A
#
# COMPACT_ATOMS: atom_id res chain seq x y z
N MET A 1 -46.95 60.18 23.52
CA MET A 1 -46.26 59.04 24.13
C MET A 1 -46.35 57.87 23.19
N LEU A 2 -45.41 57.77 22.30
CA LEU A 2 -45.31 56.62 21.33
C LEU A 2 -43.99 56.74 20.57
N LEU A 3 -43.36 55.60 20.35
CA LEU A 3 -42.24 55.37 19.41
C LEU A 3 -40.83 55.44 19.99
N TYR A 4 -40.44 54.28 20.55
CA TYR A 4 -39.03 53.83 20.45
C TYR A 4 -38.95 52.30 20.62
N LYS A 5 -39.28 51.53 19.56
CA LYS A 5 -39.10 50.05 19.56
C LYS A 5 -38.81 49.47 18.17
N LYS A 6 -37.90 50.06 17.40
CA LYS A 6 -37.57 49.43 16.07
C LYS A 6 -36.11 49.44 15.60
N PRO A 7 -35.07 49.89 16.29
CA PRO A 7 -33.72 49.69 15.76
C PRO A 7 -33.02 48.39 16.20
N PHE A 8 -33.52 47.66 17.21
CA PHE A 8 -32.80 46.49 17.73
C PHE A 8 -32.92 45.23 16.90
N LEU A 9 -33.95 45.10 16.05
CA LEU A 9 -34.18 43.91 15.24
C LEU A 9 -33.34 43.87 13.95
N ILE A 10 -32.93 45.04 13.46
CA ILE A 10 -32.15 45.15 12.19
C ILE A 10 -30.67 44.86 12.42
N ILE A 11 -30.13 45.18 13.62
CA ILE A 11 -28.73 44.89 13.95
C ILE A 11 -28.49 43.39 14.14
N PHE A 12 -29.49 42.63 14.61
CA PHE A 12 -29.36 41.18 14.78
C PHE A 12 -29.37 40.40 13.44
N PHE A 13 -29.98 40.97 12.39
CA PHE A 13 -30.04 40.34 11.09
C PHE A 13 -28.79 40.57 10.21
N LEU A 14 -28.02 41.63 10.51
CA LEU A 14 -26.78 41.94 9.80
C LEU A 14 -25.55 41.16 10.35
N ILE A 15 -25.66 40.60 11.54
CA ILE A 15 -24.59 39.77 12.15
C ILE A 15 -24.67 38.29 11.67
N SER A 16 -25.82 37.88 11.12
CA SER A 16 -26.03 36.47 10.70
C SER A 16 -25.48 36.10 9.32
N THR A 17 -24.96 37.04 8.54
CA THR A 17 -24.55 36.79 7.16
C THR A 17 -23.05 36.45 6.96
N ASN A 18 -22.24 36.46 8.04
CA ASN A 18 -20.79 36.19 7.92
C ASN A 18 -20.29 35.05 8.82
N LEU A 19 -21.12 34.04 9.15
CA LEU A 19 -20.74 32.93 10.02
C LEU A 19 -20.38 31.63 9.28
N PHE A 20 -20.07 31.69 8.01
CA PHE A 20 -19.33 30.60 7.39
C PHE A 20 -17.83 30.87 7.56
N ALA A 21 -17.35 30.56 8.74
CA ALA A 21 -15.93 30.60 9.01
C ALA A 21 -15.24 29.56 8.12
N GLU A 22 -14.52 30.04 7.13
CA GLU A 22 -13.67 29.21 6.29
C GLU A 22 -12.57 28.63 7.19
N TYR A 23 -12.54 27.29 7.32
CA TYR A 23 -11.52 26.60 8.10
C TYR A 23 -10.27 26.44 7.26
N GLU A 24 -9.13 26.78 7.82
CA GLU A 24 -7.84 26.42 7.26
C GLU A 24 -7.60 24.92 7.49
N ILE A 25 -7.30 24.18 6.40
CA ILE A 25 -7.06 22.75 6.47
C ILE A 25 -5.57 22.48 6.38
N GLU A 26 -5.03 21.87 7.43
CA GLU A 26 -3.66 21.38 7.50
C GLU A 26 -3.67 19.84 7.36
N ILE A 27 -2.97 19.33 6.33
CA ILE A 27 -2.91 17.90 6.04
C ILE A 27 -1.48 17.42 6.26
N ASN A 28 -1.33 16.38 7.08
CA ASN A 28 -0.08 15.69 7.34
C ASN A 28 -0.21 14.22 6.94
N PHE A 29 0.66 13.77 6.03
CA PHE A 29 0.83 12.36 5.73
C PHE A 29 1.87 11.77 6.69
N GLU A 30 1.44 10.80 7.48
CA GLU A 30 2.36 9.99 8.28
C GLU A 30 3.24 9.22 7.33
N SER A 31 4.40 8.95 7.40
CA SER A 31 5.31 8.21 6.53
C SER A 31 4.61 7.19 5.61
N GLY A 32 5.23 6.84 4.56
CA GLY A 32 4.73 5.84 3.65
C GLY A 32 4.90 6.23 2.20
N PHE A 33 4.28 5.47 1.37
CA PHE A 33 4.38 5.55 -0.07
C PHE A 33 3.55 6.73 -0.61
N GLU A 34 4.08 7.48 -1.59
CA GLU A 34 3.36 8.56 -2.26
C GLU A 34 2.56 8.03 -3.46
N PHE A 35 1.24 8.14 -3.37
CA PHE A 35 0.33 7.82 -4.47
C PHE A 35 0.10 9.02 -5.38
N LYS A 36 -0.18 8.78 -6.67
CA LYS A 36 -0.50 9.86 -7.62
C LYS A 36 -1.73 10.65 -7.24
N SER A 37 -2.71 9.98 -6.63
CA SER A 37 -3.97 10.59 -6.17
C SER A 37 -3.82 11.53 -4.99
N GLN A 38 -2.71 11.49 -4.24
CA GLN A 38 -2.49 12.36 -3.07
C GLN A 38 -2.62 13.84 -3.40
N LYS A 39 -2.11 14.27 -4.54
CA LYS A 39 -2.20 15.69 -4.94
C LYS A 39 -3.65 16.10 -5.17
N LEU A 40 -4.43 15.26 -5.86
CA LEU A 40 -5.85 15.53 -6.11
C LEU A 40 -6.65 15.51 -4.81
N LEU A 41 -6.38 14.54 -3.92
CA LEU A 41 -6.98 14.48 -2.60
C LEU A 41 -6.71 15.78 -1.82
N PHE A 42 -5.46 16.23 -1.80
CA PHE A 42 -5.08 17.47 -1.12
C PHE A 42 -5.86 18.70 -1.63
N GLU A 43 -5.99 18.84 -2.95
CA GLU A 43 -6.76 19.94 -3.55
C GLU A 43 -8.26 19.82 -3.23
N THR A 44 -8.80 18.62 -3.22
CA THR A 44 -10.21 18.34 -2.89
C THR A 44 -10.51 18.66 -1.43
N LEU A 45 -9.65 18.22 -0.52
CA LEU A 45 -9.82 18.46 0.91
C LEU A 45 -9.73 19.95 1.25
N ARG A 46 -8.82 20.70 0.63
CA ARG A 46 -8.68 22.15 0.84
C ARG A 46 -9.94 22.95 0.46
N LYS A 47 -10.69 22.49 -0.52
CA LYS A 47 -11.96 23.11 -0.95
C LYS A 47 -13.15 22.71 -0.06
N THR A 48 -12.92 21.82 0.89
CA THR A 48 -13.98 21.22 1.68
C THR A 48 -13.97 21.83 3.09
N ASN A 49 -15.04 22.46 3.51
CA ASN A 49 -15.17 23.16 4.80
C ASN A 49 -16.01 22.42 5.84
N SER A 50 -16.37 21.18 5.61
CA SER A 50 -17.20 20.35 6.48
C SER A 50 -16.51 19.05 6.86
N LYS A 51 -16.36 18.78 8.16
CA LYS A 51 -15.80 17.54 8.69
C LYS A 51 -16.45 16.29 8.06
N ARG A 52 -17.77 16.26 7.95
CA ARG A 52 -18.52 15.13 7.35
C ARG A 52 -18.17 14.90 5.87
N LYS A 53 -17.92 15.98 5.11
CA LYS A 53 -17.50 15.87 3.70
C LYS A 53 -16.06 15.40 3.60
N ILE A 54 -15.17 15.89 4.49
CA ILE A 54 -13.78 15.44 4.59
C ILE A 54 -13.75 13.93 4.86
N GLU A 55 -14.49 13.44 5.86
CA GLU A 55 -14.57 12.00 6.18
C GLU A 55 -15.02 11.16 4.99
N LYS A 56 -16.04 11.62 4.25
CA LYS A 56 -16.50 10.90 3.05
C LYS A 56 -15.43 10.78 1.97
N VAL A 57 -14.68 11.86 1.73
CA VAL A 57 -13.57 11.88 0.76
C VAL A 57 -12.46 10.92 1.21
N LEU A 58 -12.07 10.95 2.50
CA LEU A 58 -11.02 10.07 3.01
C LEU A 58 -11.41 8.59 2.96
N ILE A 59 -12.66 8.26 3.26
CA ILE A 59 -13.16 6.87 3.23
C ILE A 59 -13.23 6.33 1.78
N SER A 60 -13.40 7.19 0.77
CA SER A 60 -13.44 6.76 -0.63
C SER A 60 -12.08 6.42 -1.23
N GLU A 61 -10.99 6.70 -0.52
CA GLU A 61 -9.62 6.44 -0.99
C GLU A 61 -9.09 5.12 -0.40
N ASP A 62 -9.08 4.07 -1.18
CA ASP A 62 -8.69 2.70 -0.76
C ASP A 62 -7.23 2.61 -0.28
N TRP A 63 -6.35 3.49 -0.76
CA TRP A 63 -4.95 3.56 -0.36
C TRP A 63 -4.72 4.19 1.01
N ILE A 64 -5.75 4.76 1.65
CA ILE A 64 -5.68 5.24 3.02
C ILE A 64 -5.88 4.07 3.99
N GLU A 65 -4.88 3.79 4.81
CA GLU A 65 -4.98 2.76 5.87
C GLU A 65 -5.77 3.28 7.07
N ASN A 66 -5.45 4.51 7.49
CA ASN A 66 -6.08 5.15 8.64
C ASN A 66 -6.00 6.66 8.52
N TYR A 67 -6.90 7.38 9.22
CA TYR A 67 -6.86 8.82 9.30
C TYR A 67 -7.40 9.31 10.65
N SER A 68 -7.00 10.54 11.03
CA SER A 68 -7.61 11.26 12.14
C SER A 68 -7.92 12.70 11.75
N ILE A 69 -9.03 13.23 12.26
CA ILE A 69 -9.46 14.62 12.02
C ILE A 69 -9.65 15.31 13.35
N MET A 70 -8.87 16.38 13.58
CA MET A 70 -8.97 17.23 14.75
C MET A 70 -9.43 18.63 14.32
N GLN A 71 -10.58 19.05 14.80
CA GLN A 71 -11.09 20.41 14.56
C GLN A 71 -10.81 21.30 15.77
N LYS A 72 -10.21 22.46 15.52
CA LYS A 72 -9.97 23.52 16.53
C LYS A 72 -10.82 24.75 16.21
N PRO A 73 -12.06 24.84 16.72
CA PRO A 73 -13.02 25.88 16.34
C PRO A 73 -12.51 27.30 16.59
N PHE A 74 -11.87 27.54 17.72
CA PHE A 74 -11.34 28.88 18.10
C PHE A 74 -10.20 29.34 17.17
N GLN A 75 -9.43 28.41 16.60
CA GLN A 75 -8.35 28.71 15.65
C GLN A 75 -8.82 28.68 14.20
N LYS A 76 -10.07 28.30 13.96
CA LYS A 76 -10.61 28.03 12.61
C LYS A 76 -9.74 27.06 11.80
N LYS A 77 -9.21 26.02 12.44
CA LYS A 77 -8.33 25.03 11.82
C LYS A 77 -8.88 23.62 11.92
N ILE A 78 -8.67 22.85 10.85
CA ILE A 78 -8.90 21.41 10.79
C ILE A 78 -7.56 20.74 10.47
N PHE A 79 -7.09 19.90 11.38
CA PHE A 79 -5.91 19.08 11.19
C PHE A 79 -6.34 17.70 10.72
N ILE A 80 -5.81 17.27 9.59
CA ILE A 80 -6.04 15.92 9.04
C ILE A 80 -4.70 15.21 9.04
N ARG A 81 -4.65 14.04 9.69
CA ARG A 81 -3.49 13.16 9.67
C ARG A 81 -3.89 11.90 8.93
N ILE A 82 -3.12 11.52 7.92
CA ILE A 82 -3.40 10.40 7.02
C ILE A 82 -2.23 9.43 7.08
N LYS A 83 -2.55 8.14 7.32
CA LYS A 83 -1.61 7.04 7.21
C LYS A 83 -1.89 6.28 5.91
N ASN A 84 -0.91 6.24 5.02
CA ASN A 84 -1.00 5.53 3.75
C ASN A 84 -0.84 4.02 3.96
N ARG A 85 -1.51 3.21 3.13
CA ARG A 85 -1.20 1.78 3.00
C ARG A 85 0.16 1.60 2.37
N GLU A 86 0.87 0.60 2.84
CA GLU A 86 2.16 0.23 2.32
C GLU A 86 2.01 -1.01 1.42
N PRO A 87 2.14 -0.85 0.09
CA PRO A 87 1.99 -1.98 -0.81
C PRO A 87 3.22 -2.88 -0.75
N ILE A 88 2.99 -4.19 -0.67
CA ILE A 88 4.02 -5.23 -0.68
C ILE A 88 4.22 -5.77 -2.10
N LEU A 89 3.13 -5.99 -2.83
CA LEU A 89 3.16 -6.54 -4.19
C LEU A 89 2.11 -5.89 -5.10
N VAL A 90 2.32 -6.05 -6.41
CA VAL A 90 1.32 -5.78 -7.45
C VAL A 90 0.92 -7.12 -8.08
N LEU A 91 -0.36 -7.43 -8.07
CA LEU A 91 -0.89 -8.63 -8.72
C LEU A 91 -1.45 -8.28 -10.11
N ASN A 92 -0.96 -8.98 -11.13
CA ASN A 92 -1.39 -8.92 -12.54
C ASN A 92 -1.41 -7.51 -13.16
N ASP A 93 -0.55 -6.59 -12.68
CA ASP A 93 -0.54 -5.16 -13.08
C ASP A 93 -1.85 -4.39 -12.81
N GLU A 94 -2.73 -4.93 -11.95
CA GLU A 94 -4.05 -4.36 -11.69
C GLU A 94 -4.16 -3.78 -10.28
N PHE A 95 -3.72 -4.53 -9.27
CA PHE A 95 -3.94 -4.17 -7.87
C PHE A 95 -2.68 -4.27 -7.03
N PHE A 96 -2.54 -3.30 -6.12
CA PHE A 96 -1.67 -3.42 -4.97
C PHE A 96 -2.29 -4.34 -3.93
N TYR A 97 -1.43 -5.04 -3.19
CA TYR A 97 -1.77 -5.75 -1.96
C TYR A 97 -0.84 -5.33 -0.83
N ASP A 98 -1.41 -5.02 0.34
CA ASP A 98 -0.65 -4.79 1.56
C ASP A 98 -0.35 -6.11 2.30
N LYS A 99 0.34 -6.02 3.44
CA LYS A 99 0.68 -7.19 4.28
C LYS A 99 -0.53 -7.95 4.84
N ASN A 100 -1.72 -7.36 4.85
CA ASN A 100 -2.95 -7.96 5.32
C ASN A 100 -3.82 -8.47 4.17
N LEU A 101 -3.28 -8.56 2.96
CA LEU A 101 -3.99 -8.89 1.73
C LEU A 101 -5.14 -7.93 1.39
N PHE A 102 -5.09 -6.71 1.92
CA PHE A 102 -6.03 -5.69 1.47
C PHE A 102 -5.65 -5.22 0.08
N ARG A 103 -6.62 -5.33 -0.85
CA ARG A 103 -6.48 -4.97 -2.26
C ARG A 103 -6.87 -3.50 -2.48
N PHE A 104 -6.06 -2.76 -3.26
CA PHE A 104 -6.36 -1.40 -3.69
C PHE A 104 -5.74 -1.12 -5.06
N GLU A 105 -6.20 -0.06 -5.73
CA GLU A 105 -5.86 0.23 -7.12
C GLU A 105 -4.35 0.47 -7.32
N TYR A 106 -3.78 -0.15 -8.36
CA TYR A 106 -2.39 0.08 -8.77
C TYR A 106 -2.29 1.34 -9.66
N ASP A 107 -1.79 2.42 -9.13
CA ASP A 107 -1.66 3.73 -9.79
C ASP A 107 -0.36 3.94 -10.58
N LYS A 108 0.48 2.90 -10.69
CA LYS A 108 1.80 2.93 -11.36
C LYS A 108 2.77 3.97 -10.79
N SER A 109 2.59 4.39 -9.56
CA SER A 109 3.45 5.36 -8.88
C SER A 109 4.76 4.75 -8.38
N LYS A 110 4.77 3.46 -8.02
CA LYS A 110 5.91 2.73 -7.48
C LYS A 110 6.54 1.80 -8.52
N LYS A 111 7.85 1.97 -8.74
CA LYS A 111 8.63 1.14 -9.66
C LYS A 111 9.35 -0.01 -8.95
N ASP A 112 9.78 0.22 -7.70
CA ASP A 112 10.48 -0.79 -6.89
C ASP A 112 9.50 -1.57 -6.02
N ILE A 113 8.66 -2.36 -6.67
CA ILE A 113 7.70 -3.26 -6.02
C ILE A 113 7.77 -4.64 -6.68
N ILE A 114 7.40 -5.67 -5.95
CA ILE A 114 7.38 -7.03 -6.46
C ILE A 114 6.14 -7.23 -7.34
N PHE A 115 6.35 -7.59 -8.60
CA PHE A 115 5.27 -7.94 -9.51
C PHE A 115 4.97 -9.42 -9.44
N VAL A 116 3.70 -9.75 -9.23
CA VAL A 116 3.20 -11.11 -9.15
C VAL A 116 2.22 -11.37 -10.30
N SER A 117 2.44 -12.44 -11.04
CA SER A 117 1.53 -12.93 -12.07
C SER A 117 0.97 -14.28 -11.63
N ALA A 118 -0.25 -14.30 -11.10
CA ALA A 118 -0.89 -15.48 -10.55
C ALA A 118 -2.42 -15.29 -10.50
N PRO A 119 -3.22 -16.38 -10.38
CA PRO A 119 -4.62 -16.29 -9.98
C PRO A 119 -4.79 -15.55 -8.66
N GLU A 120 -5.89 -14.80 -8.51
CA GLU A 120 -6.12 -13.95 -7.33
C GLU A 120 -6.24 -14.75 -6.03
N ASP A 121 -6.79 -15.94 -6.08
CA ASP A 121 -6.89 -16.88 -4.96
C ASP A 121 -5.53 -17.38 -4.42
N LEU A 122 -4.45 -17.16 -5.17
CA LEU A 122 -3.08 -17.47 -4.77
C LEU A 122 -2.28 -16.24 -4.26
N ALA A 123 -2.95 -15.13 -3.99
CA ALA A 123 -2.29 -13.92 -3.47
C ALA A 123 -1.63 -14.16 -2.10
N GLU A 124 -2.24 -14.99 -1.25
CA GLU A 124 -1.70 -15.37 0.05
C GLU A 124 -0.40 -16.19 -0.08
N ASP A 125 -0.37 -17.15 -1.01
CA ASP A 125 0.84 -17.91 -1.32
C ASP A 125 1.98 -17.00 -1.80
N ALA A 126 1.66 -16.03 -2.66
CA ALA A 126 2.65 -15.05 -3.12
C ALA A 126 3.20 -14.21 -1.97
N LEU A 127 2.34 -13.76 -1.06
CA LEU A 127 2.76 -13.02 0.13
C LEU A 127 3.62 -13.89 1.06
N GLN A 128 3.30 -15.18 1.23
CA GLN A 128 4.11 -16.12 1.98
C GLN A 128 5.50 -16.27 1.37
N ILE A 129 5.61 -16.42 0.04
CA ILE A 129 6.90 -16.48 -0.65
C ILE A 129 7.71 -15.21 -0.38
N ILE A 130 7.10 -14.04 -0.51
CA ILE A 130 7.77 -12.76 -0.29
C ILE A 130 8.31 -12.70 1.14
N SER A 131 7.46 -12.94 2.13
CA SER A 131 7.82 -12.83 3.56
C SER A 131 8.95 -13.79 3.96
N ARG A 132 9.00 -14.99 3.35
CA ARG A 132 10.02 -16.01 3.67
C ARG A 132 11.32 -15.83 2.89
N CYS A 133 11.26 -15.30 1.67
CA CYS A 133 12.43 -15.24 0.81
C CYS A 133 13.12 -13.87 0.80
N GLU A 134 12.42 -12.78 1.10
CA GLU A 134 12.95 -11.40 0.97
C GLU A 134 14.11 -11.11 1.91
N ALA A 135 14.21 -11.81 3.05
CA ALA A 135 15.33 -11.69 3.97
C ALA A 135 16.66 -12.18 3.36
N SER A 136 16.61 -13.16 2.44
CA SER A 136 17.79 -13.81 1.86
C SER A 136 18.11 -13.34 0.45
N ILE A 137 17.10 -12.86 -0.31
CA ILE A 137 17.24 -12.50 -1.72
C ILE A 137 16.40 -11.28 -2.08
N LYS A 138 16.85 -10.50 -3.07
CA LYS A 138 16.03 -9.43 -3.66
C LYS A 138 15.14 -10.00 -4.77
N ILE A 139 13.85 -10.11 -4.47
CA ILE A 139 12.84 -10.58 -5.43
C ILE A 139 12.50 -9.45 -6.41
N LYS A 140 12.42 -9.78 -7.71
CA LYS A 140 11.93 -8.86 -8.76
C LYS A 140 10.51 -9.18 -9.18
N THR A 141 10.28 -10.44 -9.57
CA THR A 141 8.98 -10.90 -10.02
C THR A 141 8.70 -12.31 -9.54
N ILE A 142 7.45 -12.60 -9.30
CA ILE A 142 6.94 -13.93 -8.96
C ILE A 142 5.90 -14.31 -10.02
N LYS A 143 5.99 -15.53 -10.53
CA LYS A 143 5.04 -16.03 -11.53
C LYS A 143 4.54 -17.42 -11.13
N TYR A 144 3.23 -17.60 -11.18
CA TYR A 144 2.62 -18.92 -11.05
C TYR A 144 2.25 -19.50 -12.42
N SER A 145 2.44 -20.79 -12.55
CA SER A 145 1.98 -21.57 -13.70
C SER A 145 1.29 -22.84 -13.22
N HIS A 146 0.12 -23.16 -13.78
CA HIS A 146 -0.58 -24.41 -13.46
C HIS A 146 0.23 -25.67 -13.79
N VAL A 147 1.23 -25.56 -14.68
CA VAL A 147 2.10 -26.67 -15.04
C VAL A 147 3.27 -26.83 -14.07
N THR A 148 4.02 -25.75 -13.83
CA THR A 148 5.29 -25.78 -13.10
C THR A 148 5.22 -25.28 -11.66
N GLY A 149 4.14 -24.58 -11.28
CA GLY A 149 3.97 -23.91 -10.00
C GLY A 149 4.68 -22.55 -9.96
N TRP A 150 5.22 -22.19 -8.83
CA TRP A 150 5.83 -20.90 -8.53
C TRP A 150 7.28 -20.79 -9.05
N ASP A 151 7.53 -19.75 -9.82
CA ASP A 151 8.85 -19.32 -10.28
C ASP A 151 9.14 -17.91 -9.73
N ILE A 152 10.30 -17.72 -9.06
CA ILE A 152 10.73 -16.46 -8.46
C ILE A 152 11.96 -15.97 -9.21
N LYS A 153 11.89 -14.79 -9.80
CA LYS A 153 13.00 -14.16 -10.50
C LYS A 153 13.68 -13.13 -9.61
N THR A 154 15.00 -13.26 -9.47
CA THR A 154 15.88 -12.28 -8.83
C THR A 154 16.72 -11.54 -9.88
N ASP A 155 17.65 -10.71 -9.46
CA ASP A 155 18.64 -10.08 -10.34
C ASP A 155 19.63 -11.09 -10.92
N LYS A 156 19.88 -12.19 -10.22
CA LYS A 156 20.99 -13.12 -10.49
C LYS A 156 20.53 -14.47 -11.01
N PHE A 157 19.43 -15.00 -10.50
CA PHE A 157 18.98 -16.37 -10.75
C PHE A 157 17.46 -16.52 -10.71
N LEU A 158 16.98 -17.65 -11.22
CA LEU A 158 15.60 -18.09 -11.14
C LEU A 158 15.47 -19.17 -10.06
N ILE A 159 14.44 -19.08 -9.22
CA ILE A 159 14.10 -20.11 -8.24
C ILE A 159 12.77 -20.76 -8.65
N ARG A 160 12.71 -22.10 -8.60
CA ARG A 160 11.51 -22.89 -8.88
C ARG A 160 11.04 -23.58 -7.62
N PHE A 161 9.88 -23.18 -7.08
CA PHE A 161 9.31 -23.79 -5.88
C PHE A 161 8.31 -24.92 -6.17
N GLY A 162 7.72 -24.91 -7.38
CA GLY A 162 6.64 -25.83 -7.71
C GLY A 162 5.29 -25.40 -7.13
N LYS A 163 4.29 -26.29 -7.17
CA LYS A 163 2.90 -25.94 -6.85
C LYS A 163 2.62 -25.84 -5.37
N HIS A 164 3.25 -26.66 -4.57
CA HIS A 164 2.97 -26.73 -3.12
C HIS A 164 4.09 -26.07 -2.35
N LEU A 165 3.73 -25.07 -1.56
CA LEU A 165 4.60 -24.38 -0.65
C LEU A 165 4.58 -25.12 0.69
N THR A 166 5.70 -25.77 1.05
CA THR A 166 5.84 -26.49 2.31
C THR A 166 6.98 -25.90 3.11
N GLU A 167 6.92 -26.03 4.44
CA GLU A 167 7.99 -25.55 5.33
C GLU A 167 9.35 -26.19 4.96
N LYS A 168 9.35 -27.45 4.60
CA LYS A 168 10.57 -28.16 4.16
C LYS A 168 11.21 -27.54 2.91
N LYS A 169 10.40 -27.06 1.96
CA LYS A 169 10.91 -26.36 0.77
C LYS A 169 11.51 -25.01 1.09
N PHE A 170 10.90 -24.26 1.98
CA PHE A 170 11.47 -23.00 2.45
C PHE A 170 12.80 -23.23 3.17
N GLN A 171 12.87 -24.25 4.02
CA GLN A 171 14.13 -24.63 4.67
C GLN A 171 15.21 -25.03 3.64
N ASN A 172 14.88 -25.90 2.68
CA ASN A 172 15.79 -26.28 1.61
C ASN A 172 16.26 -25.06 0.79
N PHE A 173 15.39 -24.10 0.56
CA PHE A 173 15.73 -22.83 -0.10
C PHE A 173 16.74 -22.01 0.73
N GLU A 174 16.44 -21.78 2.00
CA GLU A 174 17.29 -21.00 2.92
C GLU A 174 18.69 -21.64 3.04
N ASP A 175 18.75 -22.97 3.26
CA ASP A 175 20.01 -23.71 3.36
C ASP A 175 20.82 -23.63 2.05
N THR A 176 20.12 -23.75 0.90
CA THR A 176 20.80 -23.71 -0.42
C THR A 176 21.34 -22.31 -0.72
N VAL A 177 20.57 -21.25 -0.44
CA VAL A 177 20.99 -19.88 -0.70
C VAL A 177 22.17 -19.51 0.20
N ASN A 178 22.11 -19.86 1.48
CA ASN A 178 23.20 -19.61 2.44
C ASN A 178 24.48 -20.32 2.00
N TYR A 179 24.39 -21.61 1.65
CA TYR A 179 25.53 -22.37 1.14
C TYR A 179 26.15 -21.73 -0.12
N LEU A 180 25.31 -21.29 -1.07
CA LEU A 180 25.79 -20.66 -2.29
C LEU A 180 26.48 -19.33 -2.04
N PHE A 181 26.01 -18.55 -1.06
CA PHE A 181 26.66 -17.31 -0.65
C PHE A 181 28.01 -17.57 0.03
N GLU A 182 28.11 -18.57 0.90
CA GLU A 182 29.37 -18.97 1.56
C GLU A 182 30.46 -19.37 0.57
N ILE A 183 30.10 -20.14 -0.47
CA ILE A 183 31.05 -20.61 -1.47
C ILE A 183 31.25 -19.62 -2.64
N GLY A 184 30.56 -18.44 -2.61
CA GLY A 184 30.66 -17.39 -3.62
C GLY A 184 30.19 -17.82 -5.03
N LYS A 185 29.28 -18.78 -5.15
CA LYS A 185 28.77 -19.26 -6.45
C LYS A 185 27.43 -18.65 -6.79
N ASN A 186 27.29 -18.23 -8.06
CA ASN A 186 26.05 -17.69 -8.61
C ASN A 186 25.48 -18.67 -9.66
N PRO A 187 24.48 -19.48 -9.31
CA PRO A 187 23.78 -20.33 -10.26
C PRO A 187 22.87 -19.50 -11.20
N SER A 188 22.43 -20.09 -12.30
CA SER A 188 21.37 -19.54 -13.13
C SER A 188 19.98 -19.96 -12.67
N ILE A 189 19.86 -21.18 -12.12
CA ILE A 189 18.59 -21.73 -11.60
C ILE A 189 18.85 -22.47 -10.31
N ILE A 190 17.96 -22.27 -9.30
CA ILE A 190 17.83 -23.06 -8.08
C ILE A 190 16.44 -23.72 -8.14
N ASP A 191 16.40 -25.05 -8.23
CA ASP A 191 15.14 -25.79 -8.33
C ASP A 191 14.83 -26.49 -7.00
N ILE A 192 13.84 -25.96 -6.27
CA ILE A 192 13.38 -26.43 -4.95
C ILE A 192 12.14 -27.32 -5.04
N ARG A 193 11.75 -27.75 -6.24
CA ARG A 193 10.56 -28.61 -6.42
C ARG A 193 10.67 -29.97 -5.73
N TYR A 194 11.90 -30.39 -5.43
CA TYR A 194 12.21 -31.67 -4.79
C TYR A 194 11.99 -31.60 -3.28
N THR A 195 11.59 -32.74 -2.69
CA THR A 195 11.30 -32.83 -1.26
C THR A 195 12.59 -32.81 -0.42
N ASP A 196 13.68 -33.40 -0.93
CA ASP A 196 14.88 -33.72 -0.14
C ASP A 196 16.11 -32.90 -0.56
N GLY A 197 15.89 -31.69 -1.07
CA GLY A 197 16.99 -30.80 -1.42
C GLY A 197 16.70 -29.90 -2.62
N ALA A 198 17.76 -29.33 -3.19
CA ALA A 198 17.69 -28.44 -4.36
C ALA A 198 18.59 -28.95 -5.50
N ALA A 199 18.10 -28.80 -6.74
CA ALA A 199 18.94 -28.96 -7.90
C ALA A 199 19.46 -27.59 -8.37
N ILE A 200 20.76 -27.50 -8.64
CA ILE A 200 21.44 -26.26 -9.02
C ILE A 200 21.91 -26.33 -10.45
N LYS A 201 21.55 -25.35 -11.26
CA LYS A 201 22.05 -25.19 -12.63
C LYS A 201 22.94 -23.97 -12.72
N TYR A 202 24.15 -24.12 -13.23
CA TYR A 202 25.03 -23.03 -13.61
C TYR A 202 24.83 -22.72 -15.10
N GLY A 203 24.67 -21.44 -15.44
CA GLY A 203 24.68 -21.00 -16.84
C GLY A 203 26.08 -21.23 -17.47
N LYS A 204 26.09 -21.49 -18.79
CA LYS A 204 27.30 -21.37 -19.58
C LYS A 204 27.57 -19.90 -19.82
#